data_6ad9e701dfbe23e01e4a9ce26a5e6831
#
_entry.id   6ad9e701dfbe23e01e4a9ce26a5e6831
#
_cell.length_a   1.000
_cell.length_b   1.000
_cell.length_c   1.000
_cell.angle_alpha   90.00
_cell.angle_beta   90.00
_cell.angle_gamma   90.00
#
_symmetry.space_group_name_H-M   'P 1'
#
loop_
_entity.id
_entity.type
_entity.pdbx_description
1 polymer ?
#
loop_
_entity_poly.entity_id
_entity_poly.type
_entity_poly.pdbx_seq_one_letter_code
_entity_poly.pdbx_strand_id
1 'polypeptide(L)'
;MSVKKKILLIDDDKDFLFATKLILEKGGYEVFLAEDGKRGVEMWKSVSPDLAIIDMMMETWGEGFEVLKKIRATDTGKNTPLFMLSAVDLQGPYQSFEPPPEFPKVDRVLQKPVKADDLLGYITSALGK
;
A
#
# COMPACT_ATOMS: atom_id res chain seq x y z
N MET A 1 -22.12 -0.55 16.90
CA MET A 1 -21.59 0.18 15.73
C MET A 1 -20.20 -0.36 15.37
N SER A 2 -20.04 -0.77 14.14
CA SER A 2 -18.74 -1.24 13.67
C SER A 2 -17.94 -0.05 13.14
N VAL A 3 -16.68 0.02 13.52
CA VAL A 3 -15.75 1.03 13.00
C VAL A 3 -15.14 0.46 11.72
N LYS A 4 -15.16 1.23 10.65
CA LYS A 4 -14.56 0.80 9.39
C LYS A 4 -13.04 0.72 9.54
N LYS A 5 -12.44 -0.29 8.93
CA LYS A 5 -10.99 -0.37 8.85
C LYS A 5 -10.47 0.71 7.93
N LYS A 6 -9.33 1.29 8.30
CA LYS A 6 -8.72 2.41 7.57
C LYS A 6 -7.61 1.91 6.65
N ILE A 7 -7.66 2.35 5.40
CA ILE A 7 -6.64 2.00 4.42
C ILE A 7 -6.03 3.27 3.87
N LEU A 8 -4.70 3.32 3.85
CA LEU A 8 -3.94 4.43 3.28
C LEU A 8 -3.38 4.00 1.93
N LEU A 9 -3.66 4.79 0.88
CA LEU A 9 -3.10 4.58 -0.46
C LEU A 9 -2.07 5.66 -0.73
N ILE A 10 -0.86 5.27 -1.09
CA ILE A 10 0.23 6.18 -1.41
C ILE A 10 0.69 5.91 -2.85
N ASP A 11 0.39 6.84 -3.76
CA ASP A 11 0.68 6.68 -5.19
C ASP A 11 0.63 8.08 -5.82
N ASP A 12 1.49 8.35 -6.79
CA ASP A 12 1.47 9.64 -7.47
C ASP A 12 0.49 9.69 -8.65
N ASP A 13 -0.12 8.58 -9.00
CA ASP A 13 -1.13 8.49 -10.05
C ASP A 13 -2.50 8.79 -9.46
N LYS A 14 -2.99 9.99 -9.69
CA LYS A 14 -4.28 10.46 -9.15
C LYS A 14 -5.46 9.63 -9.63
N ASP A 15 -5.42 9.20 -10.89
CA ASP A 15 -6.49 8.38 -11.45
C ASP A 15 -6.55 7.03 -10.75
N PHE A 16 -5.40 6.42 -10.52
CA PHE A 16 -5.32 5.16 -9.79
C PHE A 16 -5.84 5.31 -8.37
N LEU A 17 -5.43 6.38 -7.67
CA LEU A 17 -5.89 6.65 -6.32
C LEU A 17 -7.40 6.78 -6.26
N PHE A 18 -7.98 7.57 -7.16
CA PHE A 18 -9.43 7.81 -7.17
C PHE A 18 -10.20 6.53 -7.47
N ALA A 19 -9.80 5.80 -8.51
CA ALA A 19 -10.47 4.56 -8.89
C ALA A 19 -10.40 3.51 -7.78
N THR A 20 -9.22 3.35 -7.18
CA THR A 20 -9.01 2.38 -6.12
C THR A 20 -9.78 2.75 -4.85
N LYS A 21 -9.83 4.04 -4.53
CA LYS A 21 -10.63 4.51 -3.41
C LYS A 21 -12.09 4.09 -3.53
N LEU A 22 -12.68 4.27 -4.73
CA LEU A 22 -14.06 3.89 -4.96
C LEU A 22 -14.28 2.38 -4.73
N ILE A 23 -13.35 1.57 -5.20
CA ILE A 23 -13.43 0.12 -5.02
C ILE A 23 -13.40 -0.24 -3.54
N LEU A 24 -12.48 0.34 -2.80
CA LEU A 24 -12.30 0.01 -1.38
C LEU A 24 -13.44 0.54 -0.53
N GLU A 25 -13.95 1.72 -0.83
CA GLU A 25 -15.11 2.27 -0.11
C GLU A 25 -16.34 1.40 -0.31
N LYS A 26 -16.53 0.88 -1.52
CA LYS A 26 -17.59 -0.08 -1.79
C LYS A 26 -17.43 -1.35 -0.97
N GLY A 27 -16.19 -1.74 -0.71
CA GLY A 27 -15.89 -2.90 0.12
C GLY A 27 -16.06 -2.66 1.62
N GLY A 28 -16.42 -1.45 2.03
CA GLY A 28 -16.68 -1.13 3.43
C GLY A 28 -15.50 -0.54 4.18
N TYR A 29 -14.49 -0.07 3.48
CA TYR A 29 -13.30 0.52 4.11
C TYR A 29 -13.35 2.04 4.08
N GLU A 30 -12.68 2.66 5.05
CA GLU A 30 -12.43 4.10 5.04
C GLU A 30 -11.05 4.31 4.39
N VAL A 31 -10.97 5.18 3.38
CA VAL A 31 -9.78 5.28 2.54
C VAL A 31 -9.18 6.68 2.61
N PHE A 32 -7.87 6.72 2.80
CA PHE A 32 -7.09 7.95 2.83
C PHE A 32 -6.09 7.92 1.70
N LEU A 33 -5.87 9.06 1.04
CA LEU A 33 -5.02 9.15 -0.14
C LEU A 33 -3.83 10.07 0.12
N ALA A 34 -2.66 9.67 -0.35
CA ALA A 34 -1.47 10.51 -0.36
C ALA A 34 -0.81 10.41 -1.73
N GLU A 35 -0.45 11.56 -2.30
CA GLU A 35 0.08 11.64 -3.65
C GLU A 35 1.60 11.54 -3.74
N ASP A 36 2.27 11.53 -2.60
CA ASP A 36 3.73 11.39 -2.56
C ASP A 36 4.16 10.76 -1.25
N GLY A 37 5.44 10.41 -1.18
CA GLY A 37 5.96 9.71 -0.01
C GLY A 37 5.92 10.52 1.26
N LYS A 38 6.23 11.82 1.17
CA LYS A 38 6.23 12.70 2.34
C LYS A 38 4.84 12.79 2.94
N ARG A 39 3.83 13.03 2.11
CA ARG A 39 2.43 13.09 2.56
C ARG A 39 1.98 11.74 3.08
N GLY A 40 2.45 10.67 2.46
CA GLY A 40 2.12 9.31 2.90
C GLY A 40 2.58 9.05 4.32
N VAL A 41 3.81 9.41 4.66
CA VAL A 41 4.34 9.24 6.00
C VAL A 41 3.60 10.12 7.01
N GLU A 42 3.33 11.37 6.63
CA GLU A 42 2.58 12.28 7.49
C GLU A 42 1.16 11.75 7.76
N MET A 43 0.50 11.27 6.71
CA MET A 43 -0.84 10.69 6.83
C MET A 43 -0.83 9.44 7.69
N TRP A 44 0.20 8.60 7.54
CA TRP A 44 0.36 7.41 8.37
C TRP A 44 0.32 7.77 9.85
N LYS A 45 1.10 8.81 10.22
CA LYS A 45 1.20 9.22 11.63
C LYS A 45 -0.10 9.82 12.15
N SER A 46 -0.83 10.55 11.31
CA SER A 46 -2.05 11.23 11.76
C SER A 46 -3.28 10.34 11.74
N VAL A 47 -3.35 9.37 10.85
CA VAL A 47 -4.54 8.53 10.65
C VAL A 47 -4.45 7.20 11.38
N SER A 48 -3.26 6.65 11.54
CA SER A 48 -3.04 5.31 12.09
C SER A 48 -3.83 4.26 11.31
N PRO A 49 -3.55 4.06 10.02
CA PRO A 49 -4.33 3.13 9.21
C PRO A 49 -4.10 1.68 9.64
N ASP A 50 -5.06 0.84 9.29
CA ASP A 50 -4.98 -0.60 9.56
C ASP A 50 -4.19 -1.35 8.49
N LEU A 51 -4.04 -0.73 7.31
CA LEU A 51 -3.27 -1.29 6.21
C LEU A 51 -2.87 -0.14 5.29
N ALA A 52 -1.69 -0.22 4.69
CA ALA A 52 -1.27 0.76 3.69
C ALA A 52 -0.85 0.05 2.41
N ILE A 53 -1.14 0.70 1.28
CA ILE A 53 -0.76 0.24 -0.05
C ILE A 53 0.13 1.33 -0.64
N ILE A 54 1.37 0.97 -0.97
CA ILE A 54 2.42 1.92 -1.33
C ILE A 54 2.94 1.59 -2.73
N ASP A 55 2.92 2.58 -3.63
CA ASP A 55 3.54 2.43 -4.95
C ASP A 55 5.05 2.39 -4.80
N MET A 56 5.70 1.39 -5.40
CA MET A 56 7.15 1.26 -5.39
C MET A 56 7.84 2.42 -6.10
N MET A 57 7.23 2.90 -7.17
CA MET A 57 7.80 3.92 -8.03
C MET A 57 6.88 5.11 -8.11
N MET A 58 7.28 6.21 -7.49
CA MET A 58 6.56 7.47 -7.57
C MET A 58 7.40 8.45 -8.39
N GLU A 59 7.73 9.63 -7.86
CA GLU A 59 8.54 10.58 -8.62
C GLU A 59 9.95 10.07 -8.90
N THR A 60 10.50 9.31 -7.96
CA THR A 60 11.81 8.69 -8.12
C THR A 60 11.73 7.19 -7.89
N TRP A 61 12.64 6.47 -8.54
CA TRP A 61 12.73 5.03 -8.34
C TRP A 61 13.17 4.77 -6.90
N GLY A 62 12.43 3.91 -6.22
CA GLY A 62 12.76 3.56 -4.84
C GLY A 62 12.09 4.43 -3.79
N GLU A 63 11.33 5.46 -4.17
CA GLU A 63 10.64 6.32 -3.19
C GLU A 63 9.70 5.51 -2.31
N GLY A 64 9.02 4.51 -2.90
CA GLY A 64 8.13 3.64 -2.13
C GLY A 64 8.87 2.86 -1.06
N PHE A 65 10.10 2.44 -1.32
CA PHE A 65 10.91 1.75 -0.32
C PHE A 65 11.30 2.66 0.84
N GLU A 66 11.59 3.93 0.56
CA GLU A 66 11.89 4.89 1.61
C GLU A 66 10.67 5.11 2.51
N VAL A 67 9.48 5.19 1.91
CA VAL A 67 8.23 5.29 2.67
C VAL A 67 8.04 4.07 3.54
N LEU A 68 8.27 2.88 2.98
CA LEU A 68 8.15 1.61 3.71
C LEU A 68 9.07 1.59 4.93
N LYS A 69 10.33 2.01 4.75
CA LYS A 69 11.30 2.06 5.85
C LYS A 69 10.85 3.00 6.95
N LYS A 70 10.36 4.18 6.58
CA LYS A 70 9.91 5.17 7.56
C LYS A 70 8.69 4.68 8.33
N ILE A 71 7.75 4.03 7.66
CA ILE A 71 6.57 3.48 8.32
C ILE A 71 6.96 2.35 9.26
N ARG A 72 7.82 1.42 8.81
CA ARG A 72 8.27 0.30 9.66
C ARG A 72 9.07 0.76 10.87
N ALA A 73 9.66 1.95 10.83
CA ALA A 73 10.38 2.51 11.96
C ALA A 73 9.45 3.04 13.05
N THR A 74 8.15 3.22 12.77
CA THR A 74 7.17 3.64 13.77
C THR A 74 6.70 2.44 14.59
N ASP A 75 6.23 2.69 15.81
CA ASP A 75 5.75 1.60 16.67
C ASP A 75 4.56 0.85 16.06
N THR A 76 3.61 1.59 15.49
CA THR A 76 2.44 0.98 14.84
C THR A 76 2.79 0.30 13.53
N GLY A 77 3.82 0.82 12.84
CA GLY A 77 4.21 0.30 11.52
C GLY A 77 4.98 -1.01 11.55
N LYS A 78 5.39 -1.47 12.71
CA LYS A 78 6.16 -2.73 12.80
C LYS A 78 5.33 -3.94 12.42
N ASN A 79 4.06 -3.94 12.74
CA ASN A 79 3.18 -5.11 12.55
C ASN A 79 1.99 -4.86 11.64
N THR A 80 1.80 -3.63 11.17
CA THR A 80 0.69 -3.31 10.27
C THR A 80 0.95 -3.89 8.88
N PRO A 81 -0.06 -4.52 8.25
CA PRO A 81 0.11 -5.02 6.89
C PRO A 81 0.45 -3.90 5.91
N LEU A 82 1.51 -4.08 5.15
CA LEU A 82 1.96 -3.13 4.12
C LEU A 82 2.05 -3.87 2.79
N PHE A 83 1.33 -3.38 1.79
CA PHE A 83 1.35 -3.91 0.44
C PHE A 83 2.13 -2.95 -0.45
N MET A 84 2.92 -3.49 -1.37
CA MET A 84 3.62 -2.70 -2.37
C MET A 84 2.97 -2.92 -3.73
N LEU A 85 2.83 -1.83 -4.49
CA LEU A 85 2.36 -1.90 -5.88
C LEU A 85 3.55 -1.76 -6.82
N SER A 86 3.56 -2.56 -7.87
CA SER A 86 4.62 -2.55 -8.87
C SER A 86 4.02 -2.51 -10.28
N ALA A 87 4.58 -1.67 -11.15
CA ALA A 87 4.25 -1.69 -12.56
C ALA A 87 5.13 -2.67 -13.33
N VAL A 88 6.13 -3.28 -12.67
CA VAL A 88 7.03 -4.23 -13.29
C VAL A 88 6.28 -5.53 -13.58
N ASP A 89 6.46 -6.06 -14.81
CA ASP A 89 5.89 -7.34 -15.18
C ASP A 89 6.60 -8.46 -14.43
N LEU A 90 5.90 -9.05 -13.47
CA LEU A 90 6.47 -10.13 -12.65
C LEU A 90 6.57 -11.44 -13.41
N GLN A 91 6.07 -11.51 -14.64
CA GLN A 91 6.19 -12.69 -15.50
C GLN A 91 7.29 -12.56 -16.55
N GLY A 92 7.95 -11.40 -16.60
CA GLY A 92 9.07 -11.15 -17.51
C GLY A 92 10.41 -11.52 -16.88
N PRO A 93 11.49 -10.91 -17.39
CA PRO A 93 12.85 -11.21 -16.89
C PRO A 93 13.07 -10.90 -15.42
N TYR A 94 12.22 -10.07 -14.83
CA TYR A 94 12.31 -9.69 -13.42
C TYR A 94 11.19 -10.34 -12.63
N GLN A 95 11.00 -11.65 -12.83
CA GLN A 95 9.89 -12.41 -12.24
C GLN A 95 9.90 -12.42 -10.72
N SER A 96 11.07 -12.38 -10.13
CA SER A 96 11.17 -12.36 -8.68
C SER A 96 11.80 -11.06 -8.24
N PHE A 97 11.02 -10.23 -7.58
CA PHE A 97 11.58 -9.09 -6.88
C PHE A 97 11.95 -9.55 -5.47
N GLU A 98 13.23 -9.66 -5.24
CA GLU A 98 13.74 -9.99 -3.92
C GLU A 98 14.38 -8.74 -3.35
N PRO A 99 13.72 -8.09 -2.38
CA PRO A 99 14.33 -6.91 -1.77
C PRO A 99 15.60 -7.31 -1.02
N PRO A 100 16.60 -6.41 -0.98
CA PRO A 100 17.80 -6.69 -0.19
C PRO A 100 17.45 -7.04 1.26
N PRO A 101 18.29 -7.84 1.93
CA PRO A 101 17.98 -8.26 3.31
C PRO A 101 17.72 -7.12 4.28
N GLU A 102 18.29 -5.94 4.03
CA GLU A 102 18.11 -4.77 4.88
C GLU A 102 16.75 -4.07 4.67
N PHE A 103 16.00 -4.44 3.64
CA PHE A 103 14.69 -3.85 3.44
C PHE A 103 13.68 -4.38 4.43
N PRO A 104 12.77 -3.52 4.91
CA PRO A 104 11.72 -3.96 5.81
C PRO A 104 10.78 -4.94 5.12
N LYS A 105 10.10 -5.74 5.94
CA LYS A 105 9.16 -6.73 5.45
C LYS A 105 8.00 -6.08 4.70
N VAL A 106 7.65 -6.67 3.56
CA VAL A 106 6.45 -6.35 2.80
C VAL A 106 5.53 -7.55 2.88
N ASP A 107 4.27 -7.32 3.23
CA ASP A 107 3.33 -8.43 3.38
C ASP A 107 2.87 -8.99 2.05
N ARG A 108 2.82 -8.15 1.01
CA ARG A 108 2.43 -8.59 -0.34
C ARG A 108 2.90 -7.58 -1.37
N VAL A 109 3.36 -8.06 -2.52
CA VAL A 109 3.66 -7.24 -3.68
C VAL A 109 2.57 -7.49 -4.72
N LEU A 110 1.93 -6.43 -5.20
CA LEU A 110 0.85 -6.50 -6.18
C LEU A 110 1.31 -5.85 -7.46
N GLN A 111 0.98 -6.46 -8.59
CA GLN A 111 1.28 -5.91 -9.90
C GLN A 111 0.11 -5.09 -10.43
N LYS A 112 0.41 -3.89 -10.94
CA LYS A 112 -0.59 -3.07 -11.61
C LYS A 112 -0.84 -3.60 -13.03
N PRO A 113 -2.08 -3.56 -13.52
CA PRO A 113 -3.31 -3.18 -12.83
C PRO A 113 -3.81 -4.30 -11.91
N VAL A 114 -4.33 -3.92 -10.74
CA VAL A 114 -4.86 -4.89 -9.79
C VAL A 114 -6.37 -4.98 -9.98
N LYS A 115 -6.88 -6.20 -10.13
CA LYS A 115 -8.32 -6.40 -10.26
C LYS A 115 -9.01 -6.12 -8.92
N ALA A 116 -10.20 -5.50 -8.99
CA ALA A 116 -10.94 -5.10 -7.79
C ALA A 116 -11.17 -6.27 -6.83
N ASP A 117 -11.64 -7.40 -7.35
CA ASP A 117 -11.94 -8.57 -6.52
C ASP A 117 -10.69 -9.14 -5.87
N ASP A 118 -9.57 -9.17 -6.61
CA ASP A 118 -8.31 -9.66 -6.08
C ASP A 118 -7.81 -8.76 -4.97
N LEU A 119 -7.85 -7.44 -5.18
CA LEU A 119 -7.40 -6.48 -4.18
C LEU A 119 -8.22 -6.59 -2.90
N LEU A 120 -9.55 -6.63 -3.02
CA LEU A 120 -10.42 -6.77 -1.85
C LEU A 120 -10.17 -8.09 -1.11
N GLY A 121 -9.92 -9.17 -1.86
CA GLY A 121 -9.59 -10.46 -1.26
C GLY A 121 -8.29 -10.43 -0.45
N TYR A 122 -7.25 -9.80 -1.00
CA TYR A 122 -5.97 -9.68 -0.31
C TYR A 122 -6.11 -8.86 0.98
N ILE A 123 -6.85 -7.75 0.91
CA ILE A 123 -7.07 -6.90 2.07
C ILE A 123 -7.87 -7.63 3.15
N THR A 124 -8.93 -8.31 2.76
CA THR A 124 -9.74 -9.09 3.68
C THR A 124 -8.90 -10.16 4.38
N SER A 125 -8.05 -10.85 3.62
CA SER A 125 -7.15 -11.85 4.21
C SER A 125 -6.19 -11.23 5.21
N ALA A 126 -5.64 -10.06 4.90
CA ALA A 126 -4.67 -9.40 5.77
C ALA A 126 -5.31 -8.86 7.04
N LEU A 127 -6.54 -8.38 6.95
CA LEU A 127 -7.24 -7.76 8.09
C LEU A 127 -8.16 -8.72 8.85
N GLY A 128 -8.28 -9.95 8.40
CA GLY A 128 -9.06 -10.97 9.10
C GLY A 128 -10.57 -10.80 8.99
N LYS A 129 -11.03 -10.26 7.89
CA LYS A 129 -12.46 -10.05 7.68
C LYS A 129 -12.99 -10.90 6.58
#